data_83deeaa719d039a1158e1b4dcee0dac1
#
_entry.id   83deeaa719d039a1158e1b4dcee0dac1
#
_cell.length_a   1.000
_cell.length_b   1.000
_cell.length_c   1.000
_cell.angle_alpha   90.00
_cell.angle_beta   90.00
_cell.angle_gamma   90.00
#
_symmetry.space_group_name_H-M   'P 1'
#
loop_
_entity.id
_entity.type
_entity.pdbx_description
1 polymer ?
#
loop_
_entity_poly.entity_id
_entity_poly.type
_entity_poly.pdbx_seq_one_letter_code
_entity_poly.pdbx_strand_id
1 'polypeptide(L)'
;MKELQLALCEDDKEEIEHLKRLVQTGPVPVSVTAFDSGEAFLKDYRPGQYDIVFMDIYMSGISGVETVRLLREQEPELPVAFITSSQDHALDGYRLNVAKYIEKPVPQKDMDDAIAIVAQSQRRMQTDVEVTLLGKKLLLPVSRLISAEQQAHYVLLRFEDGATTQLKGRLDELEPQLADFPFFRSHKSYLANLSYVTGIDRELLVFHMKDGQNVYIRRDRLKKARDAWANWLFAQMRKGGGN
;
A
#
# COMPACT_ATOMS: atom_id res chain seq x y z
N MET A 1 -1.95 -2.50 -15.00
CA MET A 1 -2.29 -2.76 -13.58
C MET A 1 -3.06 -4.06 -13.54
N LYS A 2 -2.78 -4.94 -12.57
CA LYS A 2 -3.60 -6.14 -12.36
C LYS A 2 -5.00 -5.69 -11.92
N GLU A 3 -6.03 -6.31 -12.48
CA GLU A 3 -7.42 -6.08 -12.09
C GLU A 3 -7.65 -6.58 -10.67
N LEU A 4 -8.26 -5.74 -9.80
CA LEU A 4 -8.56 -6.11 -8.42
C LEU A 4 -9.74 -7.09 -8.40
N GLN A 5 -9.69 -8.07 -7.51
CA GLN A 5 -10.78 -9.00 -7.26
C GLN A 5 -11.59 -8.53 -6.06
N LEU A 6 -12.85 -8.17 -6.26
CA LEU A 6 -13.75 -7.65 -5.24
C LEU A 6 -14.89 -8.63 -4.99
N ALA A 7 -15.11 -9.01 -3.73
CA ALA A 7 -16.34 -9.65 -3.31
C ALA A 7 -17.34 -8.60 -2.83
N LEU A 8 -18.58 -8.67 -3.30
CA LEU A 8 -19.70 -7.83 -2.90
C LEU A 8 -20.78 -8.69 -2.25
N CYS A 9 -21.06 -8.51 -0.97
CA CYS A 9 -22.12 -9.22 -0.25
C CYS A 9 -23.27 -8.26 0.06
N GLU A 10 -24.42 -8.53 -0.52
CA GLU A 10 -25.64 -7.72 -0.47
C GLU A 10 -26.84 -8.59 -0.85
N ASP A 11 -27.93 -8.58 -0.11
CA ASP A 11 -29.11 -9.42 -0.42
C ASP A 11 -30.14 -8.71 -1.32
N ASP A 12 -30.05 -7.40 -1.46
CA ASP A 12 -30.89 -6.65 -2.41
C ASP A 12 -30.28 -6.62 -3.80
N LYS A 13 -30.98 -7.21 -4.78
CA LYS A 13 -30.52 -7.30 -6.17
C LYS A 13 -30.41 -5.95 -6.87
N GLU A 14 -31.26 -4.99 -6.55
CA GLU A 14 -31.19 -3.64 -7.15
C GLU A 14 -29.96 -2.90 -6.62
N GLU A 15 -29.69 -3.07 -5.34
CA GLU A 15 -28.50 -2.49 -4.70
C GLU A 15 -27.21 -3.15 -5.21
N ILE A 16 -27.18 -4.48 -5.41
CA ILE A 16 -26.04 -5.15 -6.05
C ILE A 16 -25.72 -4.53 -7.41
N GLU A 17 -26.72 -4.33 -8.26
CA GLU A 17 -26.50 -3.73 -9.59
C GLU A 17 -26.13 -2.25 -9.53
N HIS A 18 -26.61 -1.53 -8.52
CA HIS A 18 -26.18 -0.17 -8.26
C HIS A 18 -24.70 -0.10 -7.85
N LEU A 19 -24.31 -0.89 -6.86
CA LEU A 19 -22.92 -0.95 -6.36
C LEU A 19 -21.93 -1.43 -7.43
N LYS A 20 -22.30 -2.41 -8.27
CA LYS A 20 -21.49 -2.83 -9.42
C LYS A 20 -21.23 -1.67 -10.39
N ARG A 21 -22.26 -0.86 -10.70
CA ARG A 21 -22.07 0.33 -11.55
C ARG A 21 -21.12 1.34 -10.94
N LEU A 22 -21.23 1.61 -9.63
CA LEU A 22 -20.30 2.50 -8.92
C LEU A 22 -18.86 2.00 -9.02
N VAL A 23 -18.63 0.70 -8.81
CA VAL A 23 -17.29 0.09 -8.93
C VAL A 23 -16.75 0.21 -10.35
N GLN A 24 -17.58 -0.04 -11.37
CA GLN A 24 -17.16 -0.01 -12.79
C GLN A 24 -16.86 1.41 -13.30
N THR A 25 -17.46 2.45 -12.72
CA THR A 25 -17.18 3.85 -13.08
C THR A 25 -15.93 4.40 -12.42
N GLY A 26 -15.35 3.70 -11.44
CA GLY A 26 -14.14 4.09 -10.73
C GLY A 26 -12.87 4.04 -11.59
N PRO A 27 -11.80 4.72 -11.13
CA PRO A 27 -10.54 4.84 -11.89
C PRO A 27 -9.66 3.58 -11.86
N VAL A 28 -10.02 2.57 -11.08
CA VAL A 28 -9.27 1.32 -10.89
C VAL A 28 -10.02 0.16 -11.53
N PRO A 29 -9.40 -0.65 -12.40
CA PRO A 29 -10.02 -1.86 -12.93
C PRO A 29 -10.33 -2.87 -11.82
N VAL A 30 -11.59 -3.28 -11.70
CA VAL A 30 -12.08 -4.20 -10.66
C VAL A 30 -13.00 -5.24 -11.26
N SER A 31 -12.73 -6.51 -10.99
CA SER A 31 -13.64 -7.63 -11.25
C SER A 31 -14.49 -7.88 -10.00
N VAL A 32 -15.82 -7.92 -10.14
CA VAL A 32 -16.76 -8.04 -9.03
C VAL A 32 -17.44 -9.40 -9.04
N THR A 33 -17.32 -10.14 -7.93
CA THR A 33 -18.14 -11.32 -7.65
C THR A 33 -19.17 -10.95 -6.58
N ALA A 34 -20.45 -11.09 -6.88
CA ALA A 34 -21.53 -10.77 -5.96
C ALA A 34 -22.08 -12.02 -5.27
N PHE A 35 -22.43 -11.86 -4.00
CA PHE A 35 -23.06 -12.86 -3.14
C PHE A 35 -24.32 -12.26 -2.51
N ASP A 36 -25.37 -13.04 -2.43
CA ASP A 36 -26.67 -12.63 -1.88
C ASP A 36 -26.81 -12.90 -0.37
N SER A 37 -25.77 -13.43 0.26
CA SER A 37 -25.73 -13.73 1.70
C SER A 37 -24.32 -13.94 2.22
N GLY A 38 -24.13 -13.77 3.53
CA GLY A 38 -22.85 -14.06 4.19
C GLY A 38 -22.49 -15.54 4.11
N GLU A 39 -23.48 -16.44 4.18
CA GLU A 39 -23.30 -17.87 4.07
C GLU A 39 -22.80 -18.27 2.68
N ALA A 40 -23.39 -17.69 1.62
CA ALA A 40 -22.96 -17.94 0.25
C ALA A 40 -21.51 -17.48 0.02
N PHE A 41 -21.16 -16.31 0.53
CA PHE A 41 -19.78 -15.80 0.50
C PHE A 41 -18.81 -16.76 1.23
N LEU A 42 -19.06 -17.08 2.49
CA LEU A 42 -18.16 -17.93 3.29
C LEU A 42 -17.99 -19.34 2.72
N LYS A 43 -19.01 -19.87 2.09
CA LYS A 43 -18.96 -21.19 1.42
C LYS A 43 -18.03 -21.20 0.23
N ASP A 44 -18.04 -20.13 -0.57
CA ASP A 44 -17.24 -20.03 -1.81
C ASP A 44 -15.83 -19.46 -1.56
N TYR A 45 -15.65 -18.72 -0.48
CA TYR A 45 -14.43 -18.03 -0.14
C TYR A 45 -13.21 -18.96 -0.01
N ARG A 46 -12.08 -18.50 -0.55
CA ARG A 46 -10.75 -19.11 -0.36
C ARG A 46 -9.75 -18.01 -0.05
N PRO A 47 -8.80 -18.24 0.89
CA PRO A 47 -7.76 -17.26 1.20
C PRO A 47 -6.99 -16.80 -0.04
N GLY A 48 -6.83 -15.49 -0.17
CA GLY A 48 -6.16 -14.85 -1.31
C GLY A 48 -7.00 -14.75 -2.59
N GLN A 49 -8.28 -15.12 -2.57
CA GLN A 49 -9.19 -15.04 -3.72
C GLN A 49 -9.60 -13.61 -4.04
N TYR A 50 -9.81 -12.78 -3.02
CA TYR A 50 -10.24 -11.39 -3.15
C TYR A 50 -9.21 -10.44 -2.58
N ASP A 51 -9.17 -9.25 -3.15
CA ASP A 51 -8.31 -8.16 -2.70
C ASP A 51 -9.04 -7.22 -1.72
N ILE A 52 -10.39 -7.21 -1.79
CA ILE A 52 -11.28 -6.45 -0.91
C ILE A 52 -12.67 -7.09 -0.88
N VAL A 53 -13.33 -6.98 0.27
CA VAL A 53 -14.73 -7.37 0.45
C VAL A 53 -15.57 -6.14 0.78
N PHE A 54 -16.65 -5.93 0.03
CA PHE A 54 -17.73 -5.02 0.40
C PHE A 54 -18.86 -5.83 1.01
N MET A 55 -19.26 -5.50 2.22
CA MET A 55 -20.17 -6.28 3.02
C MET A 55 -21.30 -5.42 3.55
N ASP A 56 -22.54 -5.70 3.15
CA ASP A 56 -23.69 -5.14 3.87
C ASP A 56 -23.77 -5.75 5.27
N ILE A 57 -24.12 -4.93 6.24
CA ILE A 57 -24.31 -5.37 7.63
C ILE A 57 -25.66 -6.06 7.79
N TYR A 58 -26.69 -5.53 7.13
CA TYR A 58 -28.08 -5.98 7.28
C TYR A 58 -28.49 -6.87 6.12
N MET A 59 -28.16 -8.13 6.20
CA MET A 59 -28.56 -9.17 5.24
C MET A 59 -29.44 -10.23 5.91
N SER A 60 -30.23 -10.92 5.09
CA SER A 60 -30.95 -12.12 5.52
C SER A 60 -29.97 -13.23 5.93
N GLY A 61 -30.26 -13.99 6.99
CA GLY A 61 -29.36 -15.02 7.51
C GLY A 61 -28.36 -14.46 8.53
N ILE A 62 -27.06 -14.81 8.37
CA ILE A 62 -26.02 -14.23 9.24
C ILE A 62 -25.75 -12.77 8.83
N SER A 63 -25.57 -11.91 9.83
CA SER A 63 -25.23 -10.50 9.58
C SER A 63 -23.84 -10.35 8.93
N GLY A 64 -23.63 -9.20 8.25
CA GLY A 64 -22.31 -8.87 7.72
C GLY A 64 -21.24 -8.80 8.81
N VAL A 65 -21.59 -8.32 10.02
CA VAL A 65 -20.66 -8.30 11.17
C VAL A 65 -20.20 -9.71 11.54
N GLU A 66 -21.15 -10.66 11.64
CA GLU A 66 -20.80 -12.06 11.95
C GLU A 66 -20.04 -12.71 10.82
N THR A 67 -20.41 -12.45 9.56
CA THR A 67 -19.69 -12.92 8.38
C THR A 67 -18.22 -12.46 8.41
N VAL A 68 -17.97 -11.17 8.69
CA VAL A 68 -16.59 -10.64 8.77
C VAL A 68 -15.84 -11.21 9.98
N ARG A 69 -16.50 -11.49 11.11
CA ARG A 69 -15.86 -12.16 12.24
C ARG A 69 -15.34 -13.53 11.85
N LEU A 70 -16.15 -14.35 11.18
CA LEU A 70 -15.73 -15.68 10.69
C LEU A 70 -14.63 -15.58 9.60
N LEU A 71 -14.71 -14.57 8.75
CA LEU A 71 -13.68 -14.28 7.75
C LEU A 71 -12.32 -13.97 8.40
N ARG A 72 -12.31 -13.20 9.50
CA ARG A 72 -11.09 -12.83 10.25
C ARG A 72 -10.36 -14.05 10.84
N GLU A 73 -11.05 -15.14 11.10
CA GLU A 73 -10.42 -16.40 11.53
C GLU A 73 -9.59 -17.06 10.42
N GLN A 74 -9.96 -16.82 9.16
CA GLN A 74 -9.29 -17.40 7.99
C GLN A 74 -8.26 -16.42 7.38
N GLU A 75 -8.58 -15.14 7.31
CA GLU A 75 -7.73 -14.10 6.71
C GLU A 75 -7.86 -12.78 7.49
N PRO A 76 -7.04 -12.58 8.54
CA PRO A 76 -7.12 -11.43 9.44
C PRO A 76 -6.92 -10.08 8.76
N GLU A 77 -6.11 -10.03 7.70
CA GLU A 77 -5.65 -8.78 7.06
C GLU A 77 -6.41 -8.46 5.76
N LEU A 78 -7.35 -9.29 5.31
CA LEU A 78 -8.13 -9.00 4.11
C LEU A 78 -8.91 -7.68 4.29
N PRO A 79 -8.72 -6.69 3.42
CA PRO A 79 -9.47 -5.43 3.51
C PRO A 79 -10.97 -5.67 3.38
N VAL A 80 -11.75 -5.13 4.33
CA VAL A 80 -13.20 -5.17 4.32
C VAL A 80 -13.73 -3.74 4.43
N ALA A 81 -14.71 -3.39 3.62
CA ALA A 81 -15.49 -2.18 3.76
C ALA A 81 -16.93 -2.57 4.10
N PHE A 82 -17.47 -2.06 5.21
CA PHE A 82 -18.90 -2.17 5.48
C PHE A 82 -19.67 -1.15 4.66
N ILE A 83 -20.80 -1.59 4.11
CA ILE A 83 -21.80 -0.77 3.44
C ILE A 83 -23.10 -0.97 4.18
N THR A 84 -23.74 0.08 4.70
CA THR A 84 -24.88 -0.08 5.59
C THR A 84 -25.83 1.11 5.60
N SER A 85 -27.07 0.89 5.95
CA SER A 85 -28.09 1.93 6.16
C SER A 85 -28.08 2.56 7.57
N SER A 86 -27.23 2.06 8.51
CA SER A 86 -27.18 2.56 9.90
C SER A 86 -25.74 2.63 10.41
N GLN A 87 -25.52 3.55 11.36
CA GLN A 87 -24.24 3.74 12.06
C GLN A 87 -24.13 2.91 13.35
N ASP A 88 -25.14 2.12 13.70
CA ASP A 88 -25.22 1.41 14.98
C ASP A 88 -24.06 0.41 15.20
N HIS A 89 -23.45 -0.07 14.12
CA HIS A 89 -22.33 -1.04 14.14
C HIS A 89 -20.93 -0.42 13.91
N ALA A 90 -20.79 0.89 14.03
CA ALA A 90 -19.50 1.56 13.84
C ALA A 90 -18.40 1.04 14.80
N LEU A 91 -18.78 0.69 16.05
CA LEU A 91 -17.87 0.07 17.02
C LEU A 91 -17.45 -1.35 16.63
N ASP A 92 -18.32 -2.11 16.01
CA ASP A 92 -18.00 -3.45 15.51
C ASP A 92 -17.03 -3.35 14.33
N GLY A 93 -17.23 -2.37 13.43
CA GLY A 93 -16.28 -2.07 12.35
C GLY A 93 -14.89 -1.75 12.89
N TYR A 94 -14.77 -0.96 13.95
CA TYR A 94 -13.50 -0.67 14.60
C TYR A 94 -12.83 -1.93 15.18
N ARG A 95 -13.60 -2.77 15.91
CA ARG A 95 -13.10 -4.01 16.52
C ARG A 95 -12.66 -5.05 15.48
N LEU A 96 -13.32 -5.09 14.34
CA LEU A 96 -13.02 -6.01 13.22
C LEU A 96 -11.96 -5.45 12.27
N ASN A 97 -11.37 -4.29 12.57
CA ASN A 97 -10.34 -3.63 11.77
C ASN A 97 -10.76 -3.51 10.30
N VAL A 98 -11.98 -2.98 10.05
CA VAL A 98 -12.43 -2.75 8.67
C VAL A 98 -11.74 -1.53 8.07
N ALA A 99 -11.44 -1.60 6.78
CA ALA A 99 -10.74 -0.55 6.06
C ALA A 99 -11.58 0.72 5.87
N LYS A 100 -12.91 0.56 5.76
CA LYS A 100 -13.84 1.67 5.62
C LYS A 100 -15.25 1.27 6.09
N TYR A 101 -15.99 2.28 6.54
CA TYR A 101 -17.43 2.18 6.86
C TYR A 101 -18.16 3.19 5.96
N ILE A 102 -19.07 2.72 5.14
CA ILE A 102 -19.76 3.52 4.12
C ILE A 102 -21.26 3.47 4.38
N GLU A 103 -21.88 4.64 4.52
CA GLU A 103 -23.32 4.76 4.71
C GLU A 103 -24.06 4.82 3.38
N LYS A 104 -25.17 4.10 3.27
CA LYS A 104 -26.10 4.18 2.12
C LYS A 104 -26.92 5.47 2.17
N PRO A 105 -27.17 6.14 1.03
CA PRO A 105 -26.77 5.79 -0.31
C PRO A 105 -25.27 6.01 -0.56
N VAL A 106 -24.59 5.03 -1.15
CA VAL A 106 -23.13 5.01 -1.30
C VAL A 106 -22.65 6.12 -2.25
N PRO A 107 -21.86 7.10 -1.78
CA PRO A 107 -21.26 8.08 -2.65
C PRO A 107 -20.15 7.46 -3.52
N GLN A 108 -20.06 7.86 -4.80
CA GLN A 108 -18.98 7.40 -5.71
C GLN A 108 -17.59 7.60 -5.08
N LYS A 109 -17.38 8.76 -4.45
CA LYS A 109 -16.11 9.06 -3.79
C LYS A 109 -15.75 8.04 -2.71
N ASP A 110 -16.70 7.60 -1.90
CA ASP A 110 -16.42 6.66 -0.82
C ASP A 110 -16.10 5.25 -1.34
N MET A 111 -16.75 4.87 -2.45
CA MET A 111 -16.42 3.66 -3.20
C MET A 111 -14.99 3.73 -3.75
N ASP A 112 -14.65 4.81 -4.44
CA ASP A 112 -13.32 5.02 -5.03
C ASP A 112 -12.23 5.05 -3.96
N ASP A 113 -12.47 5.71 -2.83
CA ASP A 113 -11.53 5.77 -1.70
C ASP A 113 -11.28 4.38 -1.09
N ALA A 114 -12.33 3.56 -0.91
CA ALA A 114 -12.17 2.20 -0.39
C ALA A 114 -11.33 1.33 -1.35
N ILE A 115 -11.60 1.41 -2.64
CA ILE A 115 -10.83 0.68 -3.66
C ILE A 115 -9.39 1.20 -3.75
N ALA A 116 -9.19 2.53 -3.61
CA ALA A 116 -7.86 3.14 -3.66
C ALA A 116 -6.95 2.68 -2.52
N ILE A 117 -7.48 2.43 -1.31
CA ILE A 117 -6.72 1.87 -0.17
C ILE A 117 -6.05 0.56 -0.59
N VAL A 118 -6.80 -0.33 -1.22
CA VAL A 118 -6.30 -1.64 -1.65
C VAL A 118 -5.38 -1.52 -2.86
N ALA A 119 -5.75 -0.71 -3.84
CA ALA A 119 -4.91 -0.48 -5.01
C ALA A 119 -3.53 0.09 -4.65
N GLN A 120 -3.47 0.97 -3.64
CA GLN A 120 -2.20 1.50 -3.11
C GLN A 120 -1.38 0.41 -2.38
N SER A 121 -2.04 -0.41 -1.57
CA SER A 121 -1.41 -1.53 -0.86
C SER A 121 -0.83 -2.56 -1.84
N GLN A 122 -1.58 -2.91 -2.90
CA GLN A 122 -1.08 -3.79 -3.96
C GLN A 122 0.07 -3.16 -4.78
N ARG A 123 0.00 -1.86 -5.08
CA ARG A 123 1.13 -1.17 -5.73
C ARG A 123 2.38 -1.21 -4.86
N ARG A 124 2.24 -1.15 -3.54
CA ARG A 124 3.35 -1.30 -2.58
C ARG A 124 3.92 -2.72 -2.61
N MET A 125 3.08 -3.75 -2.68
CA MET A 125 3.52 -5.16 -2.79
C MET A 125 4.14 -5.48 -4.16
N GLN A 126 3.66 -4.87 -5.25
CA GLN A 126 4.22 -5.04 -6.61
C GLN A 126 5.58 -4.34 -6.80
N THR A 127 6.05 -3.57 -5.84
CA THR A 127 7.38 -2.95 -5.82
C THR A 127 8.42 -3.77 -5.07
N ASP A 128 8.12 -5.01 -4.71
CA ASP A 128 9.14 -5.94 -4.24
C ASP A 128 10.05 -6.31 -5.40
N VAL A 129 11.33 -6.09 -5.21
CA VAL A 129 12.37 -6.34 -6.21
C VAL A 129 13.23 -7.49 -5.77
N GLU A 130 13.39 -8.49 -6.62
CA GLU A 130 14.39 -9.53 -6.38
C GLU A 130 15.77 -8.89 -6.52
N VAL A 131 16.49 -8.80 -5.42
CA VAL A 131 17.88 -8.32 -5.41
C VAL A 131 18.82 -9.47 -5.04
N THR A 132 20.02 -9.43 -5.63
CA THR A 132 21.07 -10.41 -5.34
C THR A 132 22.21 -9.72 -4.60
N LEU A 133 22.52 -10.21 -3.41
CA LEU A 133 23.67 -9.76 -2.62
C LEU A 133 24.52 -10.98 -2.26
N LEU A 134 25.81 -10.95 -2.62
CA LEU A 134 26.75 -12.07 -2.43
C LEU A 134 26.19 -13.41 -2.95
N GLY A 135 25.51 -13.37 -4.11
CA GLY A 135 24.94 -14.56 -4.76
C GLY A 135 23.66 -15.09 -4.12
N LYS A 136 23.14 -14.44 -3.06
CA LYS A 136 21.84 -14.78 -2.45
C LYS A 136 20.75 -13.87 -2.99
N LYS A 137 19.68 -14.48 -3.50
CA LYS A 137 18.48 -13.78 -3.94
C LYS A 137 17.58 -13.52 -2.74
N LEU A 138 17.04 -12.31 -2.67
CA LEU A 138 16.05 -11.92 -1.68
C LEU A 138 15.04 -10.97 -2.29
N LEU A 139 13.82 -11.00 -1.81
CA LEU A 139 12.78 -10.08 -2.19
C LEU A 139 12.85 -8.86 -1.28
N LEU A 140 13.04 -7.67 -1.86
CA LEU A 140 13.20 -6.43 -1.13
C LEU A 140 11.98 -5.52 -1.37
N PRO A 141 11.22 -5.13 -0.33
CA PRO A 141 10.10 -4.20 -0.43
C PRO A 141 10.60 -2.77 -0.66
N VAL A 142 11.01 -2.48 -1.89
CA VAL A 142 11.73 -1.25 -2.29
C VAL A 142 10.89 0.00 -2.05
N SER A 143 9.57 -0.10 -2.21
CA SER A 143 8.64 1.01 -1.95
C SER A 143 8.63 1.47 -0.49
N ARG A 144 8.95 0.58 0.45
CA ARG A 144 8.99 0.84 1.89
C ARG A 144 10.40 1.14 2.40
N LEU A 145 11.42 0.95 1.54
CA LEU A 145 12.82 1.19 1.90
C LEU A 145 13.12 2.68 1.91
N ILE A 146 13.42 3.24 3.09
CA ILE A 146 13.77 4.65 3.29
C ILE A 146 15.22 4.91 2.91
N SER A 147 16.13 4.07 3.42
CA SER A 147 17.56 4.23 3.20
C SER A 147 18.32 2.93 3.36
N ALA A 148 19.50 2.87 2.77
CA ALA A 148 20.46 1.81 2.98
C ALA A 148 21.82 2.40 3.37
N GLU A 149 22.45 1.80 4.39
CA GLU A 149 23.75 2.23 4.93
C GLU A 149 24.76 1.10 4.89
N GLN A 150 25.95 1.36 4.35
CA GLN A 150 27.05 0.42 4.41
C GLN A 150 27.71 0.43 5.79
N GLN A 151 27.69 -0.69 6.46
CA GLN A 151 28.35 -0.93 7.75
C GLN A 151 29.32 -2.10 7.60
N ALA A 152 30.60 -1.80 7.38
CA ALA A 152 31.64 -2.80 7.08
C ALA A 152 31.24 -3.75 5.94
N HIS A 153 30.96 -5.02 6.24
CA HIS A 153 30.57 -6.05 5.28
C HIS A 153 29.05 -6.24 5.17
N TYR A 154 28.25 -5.37 5.81
CA TYR A 154 26.81 -5.44 5.83
C TYR A 154 26.19 -4.17 5.28
N VAL A 155 25.01 -4.30 4.70
CA VAL A 155 24.13 -3.21 4.34
C VAL A 155 22.98 -3.20 5.34
N LEU A 156 22.86 -2.12 6.12
CA LEU A 156 21.72 -1.87 6.98
C LEU A 156 20.62 -1.22 6.15
N LEU A 157 19.49 -1.89 6.03
CA LEU A 157 18.28 -1.41 5.38
C LEU A 157 17.33 -0.86 6.44
N ARG A 158 16.72 0.31 6.18
CA ARG A 158 15.75 0.95 7.06
C ARG A 158 14.44 1.16 6.33
N PHE A 159 13.34 0.70 6.93
CA PHE A 159 12.02 0.70 6.36
C PHE A 159 11.08 1.70 7.01
N GLU A 160 9.97 2.01 6.34
CA GLU A 160 8.96 3.00 6.72
C GLU A 160 8.30 2.72 8.08
N ASP A 161 8.16 1.47 8.46
CA ASP A 161 7.59 1.01 9.73
C ASP A 161 8.58 1.05 10.91
N GLY A 162 9.79 1.59 10.68
CA GLY A 162 10.87 1.62 11.65
C GLY A 162 11.67 0.32 11.73
N ALA A 163 11.27 -0.72 11.00
CA ALA A 163 12.04 -1.96 10.93
C ALA A 163 13.41 -1.72 10.29
N THR A 164 14.40 -2.48 10.76
CA THR A 164 15.74 -2.50 10.19
C THR A 164 16.16 -3.93 9.90
N THR A 165 16.87 -4.13 8.80
CA THR A 165 17.42 -5.44 8.42
C THR A 165 18.87 -5.28 7.99
N GLN A 166 19.74 -6.14 8.48
CA GLN A 166 21.13 -6.20 8.03
C GLN A 166 21.32 -7.35 7.05
N LEU A 167 21.85 -7.02 5.88
CA LEU A 167 22.19 -7.99 4.83
C LEU A 167 23.68 -7.97 4.62
N LYS A 168 24.30 -9.15 4.55
CA LYS A 168 25.70 -9.26 4.16
C LYS A 168 25.82 -8.90 2.68
N GLY A 169 26.70 -7.94 2.34
CA GLY A 169 26.87 -7.43 0.98
C GLY A 169 27.38 -6.01 0.94
N ARG A 170 27.35 -5.43 -0.25
CA ARG A 170 27.84 -4.07 -0.50
C ARG A 170 26.76 -3.22 -1.16
N LEU A 171 26.75 -1.91 -0.85
CA LEU A 171 25.87 -0.96 -1.52
C LEU A 171 26.16 -0.85 -3.03
N ASP A 172 27.40 -1.11 -3.44
CA ASP A 172 27.81 -1.11 -4.85
C ASP A 172 27.14 -2.25 -5.65
N GLU A 173 26.73 -3.35 -4.96
CA GLU A 173 25.96 -4.44 -5.55
C GLU A 173 24.46 -4.12 -5.56
N LEU A 174 23.96 -3.40 -4.53
CA LEU A 174 22.55 -3.08 -4.38
C LEU A 174 22.11 -1.91 -5.28
N GLU A 175 22.89 -0.84 -5.35
CA GLU A 175 22.55 0.39 -6.06
C GLU A 175 22.13 0.16 -7.54
N PRO A 176 22.86 -0.62 -8.36
CA PRO A 176 22.45 -0.86 -9.75
C PRO A 176 21.11 -1.58 -9.88
N GLN A 177 20.75 -2.44 -8.91
CA GLN A 177 19.52 -3.22 -8.92
C GLN A 177 18.30 -2.36 -8.52
N LEU A 178 18.53 -1.16 -7.98
CA LEU A 178 17.51 -0.17 -7.61
C LEU A 178 17.47 1.02 -8.58
N ALA A 179 18.10 0.94 -9.75
CA ALA A 179 18.22 2.04 -10.70
C ALA A 179 16.87 2.57 -11.24
N ASP A 180 15.85 1.71 -11.31
CA ASP A 180 14.51 2.07 -11.76
C ASP A 180 13.66 2.76 -10.65
N PHE A 181 14.22 2.90 -9.45
CA PHE A 181 13.55 3.47 -8.28
C PHE A 181 14.22 4.79 -7.88
N PRO A 182 13.54 5.66 -7.14
CA PRO A 182 14.03 6.99 -6.81
C PRO A 182 15.11 6.98 -5.71
N PHE A 183 16.13 6.14 -5.88
CA PHE A 183 17.26 6.13 -4.96
C PHE A 183 18.38 7.02 -5.46
N PHE A 184 19.05 7.67 -4.51
CA PHE A 184 20.23 8.49 -4.77
C PHE A 184 21.37 8.10 -3.84
N ARG A 185 22.54 7.77 -4.42
CA ARG A 185 23.77 7.52 -3.68
C ARG A 185 24.35 8.83 -3.17
N SER A 186 24.00 9.22 -1.96
CA SER A 186 24.42 10.52 -1.36
C SER A 186 25.85 10.49 -0.83
N HIS A 187 26.34 9.33 -0.41
CA HIS A 187 27.67 9.11 0.14
C HIS A 187 28.18 7.71 -0.25
N LYS A 188 29.49 7.44 -0.12
CA LYS A 188 30.03 6.09 -0.33
C LYS A 188 29.33 5.01 0.50
N SER A 189 28.79 5.42 1.67
CA SER A 189 28.12 4.53 2.62
C SER A 189 26.61 4.73 2.71
N TYR A 190 26.00 5.63 1.93
CA TYR A 190 24.57 5.92 2.04
C TYR A 190 23.87 5.97 0.69
N LEU A 191 22.71 5.30 0.64
CA LEU A 191 21.73 5.34 -0.44
C LEU A 191 20.41 5.82 0.16
N ALA A 192 19.86 6.94 -0.32
CA ALA A 192 18.62 7.53 0.14
C ALA A 192 17.50 7.34 -0.87
N ASN A 193 16.31 6.97 -0.42
CA ASN A 193 15.12 6.99 -1.25
C ASN A 193 14.56 8.42 -1.27
N LEU A 194 14.59 9.06 -2.42
CA LEU A 194 14.16 10.46 -2.60
C LEU A 194 12.67 10.68 -2.30
N SER A 195 11.84 9.63 -2.35
CA SER A 195 10.42 9.70 -2.00
C SER A 195 10.17 9.90 -0.50
N TYR A 196 11.17 9.61 0.33
CA TYR A 196 11.13 9.79 1.78
C TYR A 196 11.93 11.01 2.27
N VAL A 197 12.53 11.79 1.36
CA VAL A 197 13.23 13.03 1.72
C VAL A 197 12.23 14.14 1.99
N THR A 198 12.34 14.78 3.15
CA THR A 198 11.52 15.93 3.55
C THR A 198 12.27 17.26 3.43
N GLY A 199 13.60 17.22 3.41
CA GLY A 199 14.44 18.40 3.30
C GLY A 199 15.92 18.09 3.11
N ILE A 200 16.69 19.13 2.76
CA ILE A 200 18.15 19.07 2.65
C ILE A 200 18.76 20.15 3.54
N ASP A 201 19.56 19.74 4.48
CA ASP A 201 20.42 20.64 5.24
C ASP A 201 21.78 20.78 4.56
N ARG A 202 22.13 22.03 4.18
CA ARG A 202 23.37 22.33 3.45
C ARG A 202 24.57 22.51 4.38
N GLU A 203 24.33 22.84 5.64
CA GLU A 203 25.37 23.04 6.64
C GLU A 203 25.78 21.68 7.24
N LEU A 204 24.80 20.88 7.62
CA LEU A 204 25.01 19.54 8.15
C LEU A 204 25.29 18.50 7.05
N LEU A 205 25.07 18.84 5.78
CA LEU A 205 25.23 17.96 4.62
C LEU A 205 24.41 16.67 4.77
N VAL A 206 23.12 16.81 5.02
CA VAL A 206 22.20 15.68 5.18
C VAL A 206 20.89 15.86 4.41
N PHE A 207 20.30 14.73 4.02
CA PHE A 207 18.88 14.63 3.79
C PHE A 207 18.17 14.41 5.13
N HIS A 208 17.12 15.16 5.40
CA HIS A 208 16.14 14.84 6.42
C HIS A 208 15.15 13.85 5.85
N MET A 209 14.96 12.72 6.53
CA MET A 209 14.07 11.66 6.08
C MET A 209 12.74 11.71 6.85
N LYS A 210 11.70 11.13 6.28
CA LYS A 210 10.34 11.13 6.82
C LYS A 210 10.21 10.43 8.19
N ASP A 211 11.13 9.51 8.48
CA ASP A 211 11.27 8.82 9.78
C ASP A 211 12.01 9.63 10.85
N GLY A 212 12.35 10.90 10.55
CA GLY A 212 13.10 11.79 11.43
C GLY A 212 14.61 11.55 11.46
N GLN A 213 15.11 10.56 10.73
CA GLN A 213 16.55 10.28 10.64
C GLN A 213 17.23 11.14 9.56
N ASN A 214 18.56 11.19 9.63
CA ASN A 214 19.39 11.90 8.67
C ASN A 214 20.21 10.93 7.83
N VAL A 215 20.30 11.21 6.54
CA VAL A 215 21.17 10.48 5.60
C VAL A 215 22.24 11.42 5.09
N TYR A 216 23.51 11.11 5.33
CA TYR A 216 24.64 11.97 5.03
C TYR A 216 24.85 12.13 3.51
N ILE A 217 25.22 13.37 3.13
CA ILE A 217 25.55 13.75 1.75
C ILE A 217 27.03 14.14 1.72
N ARG A 218 27.78 13.55 0.79
CA ARG A 218 29.16 13.98 0.57
C ARG A 218 29.18 15.40 -0.05
N ARG A 219 30.05 16.26 0.44
CA ARG A 219 30.08 17.69 0.06
C ARG A 219 30.10 17.93 -1.45
N ASP A 220 30.87 17.15 -2.20
CA ASP A 220 30.95 17.24 -3.66
C ASP A 220 29.71 16.67 -4.39
N ARG A 221 28.84 15.95 -3.67
CA ARG A 221 27.56 15.43 -4.19
C ARG A 221 26.36 16.32 -3.84
N LEU A 222 26.51 17.35 -3.01
CA LEU A 222 25.40 18.18 -2.53
C LEU A 222 24.58 18.80 -3.68
N LYS A 223 25.25 19.33 -4.71
CA LYS A 223 24.56 19.87 -5.89
C LYS A 223 23.74 18.80 -6.60
N LYS A 224 24.36 17.64 -6.88
CA LYS A 224 23.67 16.51 -7.52
C LYS A 224 22.52 15.96 -6.70
N ALA A 225 22.66 15.90 -5.37
CA ALA A 225 21.62 15.46 -4.43
C ALA A 225 20.39 16.36 -4.51
N ARG A 226 20.61 17.68 -4.49
CA ARG A 226 19.55 18.68 -4.61
C ARG A 226 18.85 18.59 -5.98
N ASP A 227 19.62 18.50 -7.05
CA ASP A 227 19.08 18.45 -8.41
C ASP A 227 18.26 17.16 -8.61
N ALA A 228 18.75 16.03 -8.10
CA ALA A 228 18.04 14.75 -8.14
C ALA A 228 16.70 14.80 -7.38
N TRP A 229 16.71 15.36 -6.17
CA TRP A 229 15.47 15.48 -5.39
C TRP A 229 14.49 16.47 -6.02
N ALA A 230 14.95 17.62 -6.52
CA ALA A 230 14.11 18.57 -7.23
C ALA A 230 13.47 17.94 -8.48
N ASN A 231 14.25 17.23 -9.30
CA ASN A 231 13.74 16.52 -10.47
C ASN A 231 12.68 15.48 -10.11
N TRP A 232 12.90 14.74 -9.01
CA TRP A 232 11.92 13.78 -8.53
C TRP A 232 10.62 14.47 -8.11
N LEU A 233 10.67 15.59 -7.34
CA LEU A 233 9.50 16.37 -6.94
C LEU A 233 8.72 16.89 -8.16
N PHE A 234 9.42 17.46 -9.15
CA PHE A 234 8.79 17.94 -10.39
C PHE A 234 8.10 16.80 -11.17
N ALA A 235 8.72 15.61 -11.20
CA ALA A 235 8.11 14.46 -11.86
C ALA A 235 6.82 14.00 -11.15
N GLN A 236 6.75 14.10 -9.80
CA GLN A 236 5.54 13.78 -9.06
C GLN A 236 4.41 14.80 -9.30
N MET A 237 4.75 16.11 -9.33
CA MET A 237 3.75 17.18 -9.63
C MET A 237 3.11 16.99 -11.00
N ARG A 238 3.88 16.58 -12.03
CA ARG A 238 3.35 16.30 -13.37
C ARG A 238 2.43 15.07 -13.41
N LYS A 239 2.69 14.06 -12.57
CA LYS A 239 1.83 12.86 -12.49
C LYS A 239 0.53 13.11 -11.71
N GLY A 240 0.53 14.08 -10.78
CA GLY A 240 -0.65 14.47 -10.00
C GLY A 240 -1.50 15.58 -10.63
N GLY A 241 -1.02 16.27 -11.67
CA GLY A 241 -1.71 17.37 -12.36
C GLY A 241 -2.41 16.99 -13.67
N GLY A 242 -2.51 15.71 -13.98
CA GLY A 242 -3.33 15.19 -15.10
C GLY A 242 -4.76 14.95 -14.61
N ASN A 243 -5.58 15.99 -14.70
CA ASN A 243 -7.01 15.92 -14.56
C ASN A 243 -7.61 15.45 -15.88
#